data_9dbf39414f8141cd7b5c300281f3d1c2
#
_entry.id   9dbf39414f8141cd7b5c300281f3d1c2
#
_cell.length_a   1.000
_cell.length_b   1.000
_cell.length_c   1.000
_cell.angle_alpha   90.00
_cell.angle_beta   90.00
_cell.angle_gamma   90.00
#
_symmetry.space_group_name_H-M   'P 1'
#
loop_
_entity.id
_entity.type
_entity.pdbx_description
1 polymer ?
#
loop_
_entity_poly.entity_id
_entity_poly.type
_entity_poly.pdbx_seq_one_letter_code
_entity_poly.pdbx_strand_id
1 'polypeptide(L)'
;MRFQLKIDTDALNDIQETFEWYETQLKGLGLRYKTQAKKQINSLKKDPYLFSIKYNEIRCRKIEKFPFLIHYLINENTKTVTVFAVFHTSRNPEIWNKRQK
;
A
#
# COMPACT_ATOMS: atom_id res chain seq x y z
N MET A 1 11.38 6.75 16.64
CA MET A 1 11.75 7.71 15.58
C MET A 1 10.78 7.60 14.42
N ARG A 2 10.34 8.72 13.89
CA ARG A 2 9.37 8.72 12.80
C ARG A 2 10.06 8.80 11.45
N PHE A 3 9.52 8.06 10.50
CA PHE A 3 9.96 8.12 9.11
C PHE A 3 9.09 9.10 8.34
N GLN A 4 9.63 9.63 7.25
CA GLN A 4 8.83 10.38 6.30
C GLN A 4 8.08 9.39 5.41
N LEU A 5 6.90 9.79 4.96
CA LEU A 5 6.07 8.94 4.11
C LEU A 5 5.94 9.56 2.73
N LYS A 6 6.22 8.76 1.71
CA LYS A 6 6.03 9.14 0.32
C LYS A 6 5.11 8.11 -0.32
N ILE A 7 4.12 8.58 -1.08
CA ILE A 7 3.21 7.70 -1.81
C ILE A 7 3.35 8.03 -3.29
N ASP A 8 3.80 7.05 -4.08
CA ASP A 8 3.96 7.24 -5.51
C ASP A 8 2.61 7.43 -6.19
N THR A 9 2.62 8.14 -7.30
CA THR A 9 1.40 8.38 -8.09
C THR A 9 0.73 7.08 -8.48
N ASP A 10 1.51 6.06 -8.85
CA ASP A 10 0.96 4.75 -9.21
C ASP A 10 0.16 4.13 -8.06
N ALA A 11 0.66 4.27 -6.83
CA ALA A 11 -0.05 3.75 -5.67
C ALA A 11 -1.34 4.54 -5.41
N LEU A 12 -1.30 5.85 -5.60
CA LEU A 12 -2.50 6.67 -5.46
C LEU A 12 -3.55 6.29 -6.48
N ASN A 13 -3.12 6.01 -7.72
CA ASN A 13 -4.03 5.55 -8.77
C ASN A 13 -4.62 4.18 -8.44
N ASP A 14 -3.81 3.27 -7.89
CA ASP A 14 -4.29 1.96 -7.45
C ASP A 14 -5.42 2.11 -6.44
N ILE A 15 -5.23 2.99 -5.46
CA ILE A 15 -6.24 3.23 -4.41
C ILE A 15 -7.51 3.84 -5.02
N GLN A 16 -7.34 4.79 -5.92
CA GLN A 16 -8.49 5.48 -6.53
C GLN A 16 -9.31 4.52 -7.40
N GLU A 17 -8.66 3.69 -8.21
CA GLU A 17 -9.35 2.72 -9.05
C GLU A 17 -10.13 1.71 -8.21
N THR A 18 -9.52 1.24 -7.12
CA THR A 18 -10.18 0.29 -6.22
C THR A 18 -11.34 0.94 -5.49
N PHE A 19 -11.17 2.20 -5.08
CA PHE A 19 -12.24 2.97 -4.46
C PHE A 19 -13.45 3.03 -5.39
N GLU A 20 -13.23 3.40 -6.66
CA GLU A 20 -14.31 3.52 -7.63
C GLU A 20 -15.01 2.19 -7.87
N TRP A 21 -14.22 1.11 -7.97
CA TRP A 21 -14.79 -0.21 -8.16
C TRP A 21 -15.71 -0.61 -7.00
N TYR A 22 -15.24 -0.39 -5.75
CA TYR A 22 -16.06 -0.72 -4.59
C TYR A 22 -17.32 0.13 -4.52
N GLU A 23 -17.26 1.40 -4.93
CA GLU A 23 -18.45 2.26 -4.95
C GLU A 23 -19.49 1.74 -5.95
N THR A 24 -19.07 1.11 -7.03
CA THR A 24 -20.01 0.50 -7.96
C THR A 24 -20.67 -0.75 -7.38
N GLN A 25 -20.00 -1.42 -6.45
CA GLN A 25 -20.56 -2.61 -5.81
C GLN A 25 -21.55 -2.27 -4.71
N LEU A 26 -21.21 -1.27 -3.92
CA LEU A 26 -22.07 -0.83 -2.82
C LEU A 26 -21.65 0.57 -2.43
N LYS A 27 -22.61 1.50 -2.46
CA LYS A 27 -22.35 2.88 -2.08
C LYS A 27 -21.79 2.97 -0.67
N GLY A 28 -20.66 3.69 -0.53
CA GLY A 28 -19.99 3.85 0.74
C GLY A 28 -18.90 2.82 1.01
N LEU A 29 -18.89 1.71 0.28
CA LEU A 29 -17.89 0.67 0.48
C LEU A 29 -16.50 1.15 0.04
N GLY A 30 -16.44 1.90 -1.05
CA GLY A 30 -15.18 2.47 -1.51
C GLY A 30 -14.58 3.43 -0.49
N LEU A 31 -15.44 4.23 0.14
CA LEU A 31 -14.97 5.15 1.18
C LEU A 31 -14.40 4.39 2.38
N ARG A 32 -15.02 3.29 2.77
CA ARG A 32 -14.52 2.45 3.85
C ARG A 32 -13.15 1.87 3.51
N TYR A 33 -12.98 1.37 2.28
CA TYR A 33 -11.70 0.86 1.79
C TYR A 33 -10.64 1.98 1.82
N LYS A 34 -10.95 3.13 1.25
CA LYS A 34 -10.01 4.24 1.15
C LYS A 34 -9.58 4.73 2.52
N THR A 35 -10.51 4.80 3.46
CA THR A 35 -10.23 5.21 4.83
C THR A 35 -9.26 4.24 5.51
N GLN A 36 -9.50 2.92 5.35
CA GLN A 36 -8.60 1.92 5.91
C GLN A 36 -7.22 1.97 5.26
N ALA A 37 -7.18 2.10 3.93
CA ALA A 37 -5.90 2.17 3.23
C ALA A 37 -5.07 3.35 3.71
N LYS A 38 -5.66 4.53 3.80
CA LYS A 38 -4.96 5.72 4.27
C LYS A 38 -4.47 5.59 5.70
N LYS A 39 -5.32 5.06 6.56
CA LYS A 39 -4.98 4.86 7.97
C LYS A 39 -3.77 3.95 8.13
N GLN A 40 -3.76 2.84 7.39
CA GLN A 40 -2.71 1.85 7.53
C GLN A 40 -1.42 2.29 6.84
N ILE A 41 -1.51 3.00 5.71
CA ILE A 41 -0.34 3.59 5.07
C ILE A 41 0.29 4.61 6.03
N ASN A 42 -0.53 5.45 6.63
CA ASN A 42 -0.03 6.49 7.54
C ASN A 42 0.67 5.90 8.77
N SER A 43 0.21 4.75 9.25
CA SER A 43 0.82 4.10 10.40
C SER A 43 2.23 3.59 10.14
N LEU A 44 2.62 3.43 8.87
CA LEU A 44 3.96 2.97 8.51
C LEU A 44 5.05 3.98 8.90
N LYS A 45 4.70 5.23 9.12
CA LYS A 45 5.65 6.22 9.60
C LYS A 45 6.22 5.89 10.97
N LYS A 46 5.43 5.21 11.80
CA LYS A 46 5.82 4.90 13.18
C LYS A 46 6.69 3.67 13.27
N ASP A 47 6.33 2.63 12.53
CA ASP A 47 7.05 1.37 12.59
C ASP A 47 6.99 0.64 11.26
N PRO A 48 7.81 1.08 10.29
CA PRO A 48 7.80 0.43 8.98
C PRO A 48 8.44 -0.96 8.98
N TYR A 49 9.16 -1.33 10.05
CA TYR A 49 9.81 -2.64 10.15
C TYR A 49 8.90 -3.70 10.73
N LEU A 50 7.69 -3.34 11.14
CA LEU A 50 6.77 -4.30 11.75
C LEU A 50 6.40 -5.44 10.80
N PHE A 51 6.33 -5.16 9.51
CA PHE A 51 5.94 -6.15 8.51
C PHE A 51 7.17 -6.68 7.78
N SER A 52 7.17 -7.98 7.51
CA SER A 52 8.36 -8.65 6.95
C SER A 52 8.56 -8.36 5.47
N ILE A 53 9.81 -8.53 5.03
CA ILE A 53 10.16 -8.45 3.61
C ILE A 53 9.50 -9.61 2.88
N LYS A 54 8.81 -9.32 1.79
CA LYS A 54 8.14 -10.33 0.98
C LYS A 54 8.90 -10.65 -0.29
N TYR A 55 9.56 -9.68 -0.89
CA TYR A 55 10.39 -9.87 -2.09
C TYR A 55 11.28 -8.64 -2.27
N ASN A 56 12.48 -8.85 -2.79
CA ASN A 56 13.41 -7.77 -3.20
C ASN A 56 13.46 -6.58 -2.24
N GLU A 57 13.55 -6.85 -0.94
CA GLU A 57 13.55 -5.84 0.12
C GLU A 57 12.22 -5.09 0.25
N ILE A 58 11.20 -5.48 -0.51
CA ILE A 58 9.87 -4.88 -0.44
C ILE A 58 9.08 -5.54 0.68
N ARG A 59 8.46 -4.72 1.51
CA ARG A 59 7.59 -5.17 2.57
C ARG A 59 6.15 -5.00 2.13
N CYS A 60 5.27 -5.87 2.63
CA CYS A 60 3.85 -5.81 2.31
C CYS A 60 3.04 -5.81 3.59
N ARG A 61 2.05 -4.94 3.63
CA ARG A 61 1.07 -4.89 4.70
C ARG A 61 -0.32 -5.07 4.11
N LYS A 62 -1.08 -6.05 4.64
CA LYS A 62 -2.46 -6.26 4.21
C LYS A 62 -3.35 -5.16 4.77
N ILE A 63 -4.26 -4.65 3.93
CA ILE A 63 -5.27 -3.69 4.37
C ILE A 63 -6.32 -4.49 5.15
N GLU A 64 -6.60 -4.05 6.38
CA GLU A 64 -7.54 -4.73 7.24
C GLU A 64 -8.93 -4.79 6.61
N LYS A 65 -9.52 -5.99 6.56
CA LYS A 65 -10.85 -6.29 6.03
C LYS A 65 -10.98 -6.20 4.51
N PHE A 66 -9.87 -5.94 3.81
CA PHE A 66 -9.88 -5.87 2.35
C PHE A 66 -8.74 -6.70 1.80
N PRO A 67 -8.95 -7.42 0.67
CA PRO A 67 -7.93 -8.33 0.14
C PRO A 67 -6.89 -7.60 -0.70
N PHE A 68 -6.24 -6.59 -0.13
CA PHE A 68 -5.22 -5.81 -0.80
C PHE A 68 -3.96 -5.70 0.04
N LEU A 69 -2.82 -5.63 -0.64
CA LEU A 69 -1.51 -5.48 0.00
C LEU A 69 -0.92 -4.12 -0.36
N ILE A 70 -0.45 -3.43 0.66
CA ILE A 70 0.31 -2.19 0.50
C ILE A 70 1.77 -2.59 0.34
N HIS A 71 2.38 -2.27 -0.80
CA HIS A 71 3.78 -2.58 -1.10
C HIS A 71 4.63 -1.34 -0.85
N TYR A 72 5.63 -1.47 -0.01
CA TYR A 72 6.47 -0.33 0.33
C TYR A 72 7.90 -0.75 0.56
N LEU A 73 8.80 0.22 0.48
CA LEU A 73 10.19 0.01 0.86
C LEU A 73 10.67 1.13 1.78
N ILE A 74 11.73 0.80 2.51
CA ILE A 74 12.30 1.69 3.49
C ILE A 74 13.66 2.13 3.01
N ASN A 75 13.88 3.44 2.95
CA ASN A 75 15.20 4.00 2.72
C ASN A 75 15.73 4.49 4.06
N GLU A 76 16.68 3.74 4.60
CA GLU A 76 17.24 4.07 5.92
C GLU A 76 18.08 5.33 5.91
N ASN A 77 18.72 5.63 4.80
CA ASN A 77 19.58 6.81 4.71
C ASN A 77 18.78 8.09 4.80
N THR A 78 17.63 8.14 4.16
CA THR A 78 16.74 9.31 4.17
C THR A 78 15.62 9.19 5.17
N LYS A 79 15.50 8.05 5.86
CA LYS A 79 14.40 7.76 6.79
C LYS A 79 13.04 7.97 6.12
N THR A 80 12.90 7.42 4.92
CA THR A 80 11.69 7.57 4.11
C THR A 80 11.08 6.20 3.83
N VAL A 81 9.76 6.11 4.01
CA VAL A 81 8.97 4.96 3.59
C VAL A 81 8.26 5.37 2.30
N THR A 82 8.47 4.59 1.23
CA THR A 82 7.82 4.86 -0.06
C THR A 82 6.83 3.74 -0.36
N VAL A 83 5.55 4.11 -0.46
CA VAL A 83 4.49 3.20 -0.91
C VAL A 83 4.40 3.34 -2.43
N PHE A 84 4.62 2.25 -3.16
CA PHE A 84 4.65 2.32 -4.61
C PHE A 84 3.55 1.50 -5.28
N ALA A 85 2.81 0.69 -4.54
CA ALA A 85 1.73 -0.11 -5.11
C ALA A 85 0.74 -0.53 -4.04
N VAL A 86 -0.52 -0.71 -4.45
CA VAL A 86 -1.56 -1.33 -3.62
C VAL A 86 -2.27 -2.33 -4.51
N PHE A 87 -1.92 -3.60 -4.38
CA PHE A 87 -2.41 -4.66 -5.26
C PHE A 87 -3.32 -5.64 -4.53
N HIS A 88 -4.28 -6.18 -5.28
CA HIS A 88 -5.11 -7.28 -4.78
C HIS A 88 -4.22 -8.48 -4.44
N THR A 89 -4.55 -9.19 -3.38
CA THR A 89 -3.75 -10.33 -2.90
C THR A 89 -3.62 -11.44 -3.95
N SER A 90 -4.54 -11.52 -4.91
CA SER A 90 -4.49 -12.54 -5.96
C SER A 90 -3.66 -12.11 -7.18
N ARG A 91 -3.11 -10.88 -7.19
CA ARG A 91 -2.28 -10.43 -8.29
C ARG A 91 -1.03 -11.28 -8.44
N ASN A 92 -0.66 -11.56 -9.69
CA ASN A 92 0.55 -12.32 -9.99
C ASN A 92 1.80 -11.54 -9.52
N PRO A 93 2.71 -12.19 -8.76
CA PRO A 93 3.93 -11.54 -8.30
C PRO A 93 4.78 -10.93 -9.41
N GLU A 94 4.68 -11.41 -10.63
CA GLU A 94 5.42 -10.83 -11.75
C GLU A 94 5.02 -9.37 -11.98
N ILE A 95 3.76 -9.02 -11.75
CA ILE A 95 3.29 -7.65 -11.87
C ILE A 95 3.94 -6.77 -10.80
N TRP A 96 4.18 -7.32 -9.63
CA TRP A 96 4.85 -6.61 -8.55
C TRP A 96 6.26 -6.19 -8.97
N ASN A 97 7.00 -7.12 -9.58
CA ASN A 97 8.37 -6.86 -10.00
C ASN A 97 8.43 -5.78 -11.10
N LYS A 98 7.45 -5.76 -12.00
CA LYS A 98 7.39 -4.76 -13.06
C LYS A 98 7.16 -3.35 -12.54
N ARG A 99 6.42 -3.22 -11.44
CA ARG A 99 6.14 -1.93 -10.83
C ARG A 99 7.35 -1.39 -10.07
N GLN A 100 8.17 -2.28 -9.58
CA GLN A 100 9.35 -1.89 -8.78
C GLN A 100 10.36 -1.14 -9.63
N LYS A 101 10.83 -0.05 -9.10
CA LYS A 101 11.83 0.78 -9.78
C LYS A 101 13.21 0.58 -9.21
#